data_16b8fa4f381b1ab52a3b07b46dc12f39
#
_entry.id   16b8fa4f381b1ab52a3b07b46dc12f39
#
_cell.length_a   1.000
_cell.length_b   1.000
_cell.length_c   1.000
_cell.angle_alpha   90.00
_cell.angle_beta   90.00
_cell.angle_gamma   90.00
#
_symmetry.space_group_name_H-M   'P 1'
#
loop_
_entity.id
_entity.type
_entity.pdbx_description
1 polymer ?
#
loop_
_entity_poly.entity_id
_entity_poly.type
_entity_poly.pdbx_seq_one_letter_code
_entity_poly.pdbx_strand_id
1 'polypeptide(L)'
;MEAMGIIFSNIYDNNMGELTRERTSASIPFGSRYRQIDFALSNMANSKISNIGIVTKYNYQSLMDHLGNCEEWDLKLGEGVRFLPPYATGHTGAYRGKLEALQTAMPVLGRCDAEYVVLSDTTVLCAINFAAVLDAHIASGCDITVIAKAGRANGKTRQPLAVKLGDDGKIVDLAVDYCAPEDYLVGMSMFIMRRDKLIQVIREMVPHGKYHLERDFILPEYNAGNLKVNVYPFHNVALFNQSVDEYFVNNMKLLEPDVRRSLFRSEIPIYTKVRDA
;
A
#
# COMPACT_ATOMS: atom_id res chain seq x y z
N MET A 1 -0.36 -20.81 -2.46
CA MET A 1 0.67 -20.03 -3.18
C MET A 1 1.26 -19.03 -2.23
N GLU A 2 2.56 -18.78 -2.33
CA GLU A 2 3.23 -17.89 -1.40
C GLU A 2 3.36 -16.48 -2.00
N ALA A 3 3.00 -15.49 -1.20
CA ALA A 3 3.21 -14.08 -1.51
C ALA A 3 4.09 -13.44 -0.44
N MET A 4 4.92 -12.47 -0.82
CA MET A 4 5.58 -11.57 0.11
C MET A 4 4.92 -10.21 0.11
N GLY A 5 5.03 -9.49 1.22
CA GLY A 5 4.52 -8.13 1.36
C GLY A 5 5.62 -7.08 1.25
N ILE A 6 5.31 -5.96 0.61
CA ILE A 6 6.12 -4.73 0.71
C ILE A 6 5.20 -3.61 1.17
N ILE A 7 5.52 -2.99 2.30
CA ILE A 7 4.76 -1.89 2.88
C ILE A 7 5.57 -0.60 2.73
N PHE A 8 4.96 0.42 2.14
CA PHE A 8 5.55 1.76 2.05
C PHE A 8 5.12 2.60 3.25
N SER A 9 6.08 3.02 4.07
CA SER A 9 5.78 3.71 5.32
C SER A 9 5.71 5.24 5.18
N ASN A 10 6.36 5.82 4.18
CA ASN A 10 6.44 7.28 4.03
C ASN A 10 7.01 7.76 2.68
N ILE A 11 6.55 7.22 1.57
CA ILE A 11 7.06 7.65 0.25
C ILE A 11 6.53 9.04 -0.14
N TYR A 12 5.28 9.35 0.21
CA TYR A 12 4.56 10.59 -0.17
C TYR A 12 3.96 11.32 1.05
N ASP A 13 4.81 11.66 2.03
CA ASP A 13 4.39 12.28 3.31
C ASP A 13 4.07 13.78 3.26
N ASN A 14 4.30 14.44 2.13
CA ASN A 14 4.36 15.91 2.03
C ASN A 14 3.05 16.63 2.45
N ASN A 15 1.92 15.95 2.47
CA ASN A 15 0.61 16.54 2.78
C ASN A 15 0.18 16.37 4.24
N MET A 16 1.01 15.74 5.08
CA MET A 16 0.68 15.47 6.49
C MET A 16 1.22 16.53 7.46
N GLY A 17 1.94 17.54 6.96
CA GLY A 17 2.40 18.68 7.73
C GLY A 17 3.12 18.31 9.02
N GLU A 18 2.74 18.97 10.12
CA GLU A 18 3.34 18.75 11.45
C GLU A 18 3.22 17.31 11.98
N LEU A 19 2.24 16.52 11.49
CA LEU A 19 2.06 15.13 11.92
C LEU A 19 3.24 14.23 11.52
N THR A 20 3.98 14.60 10.48
CA THR A 20 5.13 13.85 9.96
C THR A 20 6.48 14.53 10.20
N ARG A 21 6.51 15.64 10.94
CA ARG A 21 7.77 16.36 11.22
C ARG A 21 8.82 15.48 11.90
N GLU A 22 8.42 14.60 12.84
CA GLU A 22 9.32 13.77 13.63
C GLU A 22 9.01 12.26 13.52
N ARG A 23 8.10 11.88 12.61
CA ARG A 23 7.70 10.48 12.42
C ARG A 23 7.24 10.21 10.99
N THR A 24 7.22 8.94 10.61
CA THR A 24 6.64 8.51 9.33
C THR A 24 5.11 8.63 9.37
N SER A 25 4.45 8.77 8.23
CA SER A 25 2.98 8.69 8.14
C SER A 25 2.46 7.36 8.67
N ALA A 26 3.18 6.26 8.46
CA ALA A 26 2.86 4.95 8.99
C ALA A 26 2.75 4.92 10.53
N SER A 27 3.50 5.74 11.24
CA SER A 27 3.51 5.79 12.71
C SER A 27 2.58 6.84 13.31
N ILE A 28 1.77 7.55 12.50
CA ILE A 28 0.75 8.48 12.99
C ILE A 28 -0.32 7.69 13.76
N PRO A 29 -0.69 8.12 15.00
CA PRO A 29 -1.78 7.51 15.75
C PRO A 29 -3.11 7.61 15.01
N PHE A 30 -3.95 6.60 15.11
CA PHE A 30 -5.30 6.60 14.55
C PHE A 30 -6.26 5.87 15.49
N GLY A 31 -7.45 6.44 15.70
CA GLY A 31 -8.46 5.84 16.57
C GLY A 31 -7.97 5.64 18.01
N SER A 32 -7.19 6.55 18.56
CA SER A 32 -6.55 6.62 19.87
C SER A 32 -5.58 5.48 20.21
N ARG A 33 -5.83 4.24 19.81
CA ARG A 33 -5.03 3.07 20.16
C ARG A 33 -4.06 2.65 19.06
N TYR A 34 -4.48 2.74 17.82
CA TYR A 34 -3.77 2.20 16.64
C TYR A 34 -2.79 3.22 16.06
N ARG A 35 -1.92 2.72 15.17
CA ARG A 35 -1.17 3.52 14.19
C ARG A 35 -1.53 3.08 12.78
N GLN A 36 -1.29 3.91 11.79
CA GLN A 36 -1.66 3.61 10.40
C GLN A 36 -1.03 2.30 9.89
N ILE A 37 0.21 2.00 10.28
CA ILE A 37 0.91 0.76 9.94
C ILE A 37 0.18 -0.50 10.42
N ASP A 38 -0.55 -0.43 11.52
CA ASP A 38 -1.22 -1.57 12.13
C ASP A 38 -2.21 -2.21 11.16
N PHE A 39 -2.89 -1.40 10.34
CA PHE A 39 -3.82 -1.87 9.32
C PHE A 39 -3.10 -2.65 8.22
N ALA A 40 -2.04 -2.06 7.64
CA ALA A 40 -1.29 -2.71 6.56
C ALA A 40 -0.65 -4.02 7.05
N LEU A 41 -0.04 -4.01 8.23
CA LEU A 41 0.63 -5.17 8.79
C LEU A 41 -0.37 -6.26 9.20
N SER A 42 -1.51 -5.89 9.81
CA SER A 42 -2.57 -6.84 10.15
C SER A 42 -3.20 -7.47 8.92
N ASN A 43 -3.40 -6.71 7.85
CA ASN A 43 -3.91 -7.25 6.58
C ASN A 43 -2.94 -8.29 6.00
N MET A 44 -1.62 -8.05 6.06
CA MET A 44 -0.61 -9.04 5.65
C MET A 44 -0.67 -10.30 6.52
N ALA A 45 -0.64 -10.14 7.85
CA ALA A 45 -0.68 -11.25 8.82
C ALA A 45 -1.95 -12.11 8.67
N ASN A 46 -3.12 -11.46 8.60
CA ASN A 46 -4.41 -12.14 8.37
C ASN A 46 -4.46 -12.89 7.03
N SER A 47 -3.67 -12.45 6.05
CA SER A 47 -3.55 -13.09 4.73
C SER A 47 -2.45 -14.15 4.66
N LYS A 48 -1.85 -14.54 5.79
CA LYS A 48 -0.73 -15.50 5.89
C LYS A 48 0.54 -15.05 5.16
N ILE A 49 0.71 -13.75 4.99
CA ILE A 49 1.92 -13.16 4.42
C ILE A 49 2.86 -12.80 5.58
N SER A 50 3.86 -13.62 5.82
CA SER A 50 4.82 -13.45 6.93
C SER A 50 6.17 -12.86 6.49
N ASN A 51 6.53 -12.95 5.21
CA ASN A 51 7.74 -12.32 4.67
C ASN A 51 7.40 -10.91 4.19
N ILE A 52 7.78 -9.89 4.97
CA ILE A 52 7.34 -8.50 4.76
C ILE A 52 8.55 -7.57 4.80
N GLY A 53 8.71 -6.76 3.75
CA GLY A 53 9.63 -5.63 3.72
C GLY A 53 8.91 -4.33 4.04
N ILE A 54 9.40 -3.56 5.01
CA ILE A 54 8.88 -2.22 5.32
C ILE A 54 9.87 -1.20 4.78
N VAL A 55 9.50 -0.57 3.67
CA VAL A 55 10.30 0.48 3.04
C VAL A 55 10.13 1.77 3.83
N THR A 56 11.25 2.31 4.32
CA THR A 56 11.28 3.55 5.10
C THR A 56 12.16 4.59 4.41
N LYS A 57 11.97 5.87 4.76
CA LYS A 57 12.71 6.99 4.17
C LYS A 57 13.51 7.74 5.23
N TYR A 58 12.84 8.43 6.15
CA TYR A 58 13.41 9.18 7.28
C TYR A 58 12.42 9.14 8.44
N ASN A 59 12.83 9.60 9.62
CA ASN A 59 11.99 9.71 10.84
C ASN A 59 11.29 8.41 11.24
N TYR A 60 11.91 7.24 10.99
CA TYR A 60 11.30 5.93 11.22
C TYR A 60 11.52 5.37 12.63
N GLN A 61 12.21 6.10 13.53
CA GLN A 61 12.45 5.62 14.90
C GLN A 61 11.14 5.31 15.62
N SER A 62 10.17 6.23 15.59
CA SER A 62 8.85 6.03 16.22
C SER A 62 8.09 4.83 15.63
N LEU A 63 8.34 4.48 14.36
CA LEU A 63 7.79 3.27 13.74
C LEU A 63 8.45 2.01 14.30
N MET A 64 9.78 1.99 14.39
CA MET A 64 10.53 0.87 14.98
C MET A 64 10.13 0.63 16.43
N ASP A 65 10.03 1.69 17.23
CA ASP A 65 9.63 1.60 18.66
C ASP A 65 8.21 1.04 18.81
N HIS A 66 7.30 1.37 17.88
CA HIS A 66 5.95 0.84 17.89
C HIS A 66 5.92 -0.64 17.50
N LEU A 67 6.62 -1.03 16.45
CA LEU A 67 6.59 -2.39 15.96
C LEU A 67 7.34 -3.37 16.88
N GLY A 68 8.38 -2.91 17.58
CA GLY A 68 9.18 -3.76 18.46
C GLY A 68 9.65 -5.02 17.74
N ASN A 69 9.31 -6.20 18.27
CA ASN A 69 9.59 -7.49 17.63
C ASN A 69 8.47 -8.01 16.70
N CYS A 70 7.42 -7.24 16.50
CA CYS A 70 6.24 -7.59 15.70
C CYS A 70 5.42 -8.78 16.25
N GLU A 71 5.56 -9.11 17.53
CA GLU A 71 4.92 -10.26 18.17
C GLU A 71 3.39 -10.13 18.21
N GLU A 72 2.87 -8.90 18.32
CA GLU A 72 1.43 -8.64 18.34
C GLU A 72 0.72 -9.04 17.04
N TRP A 73 1.46 -9.17 15.94
CA TRP A 73 0.96 -9.63 14.63
C TRP A 73 1.29 -11.10 14.36
N ASP A 74 1.81 -11.83 15.36
CA ASP A 74 2.37 -13.19 15.17
C ASP A 74 3.45 -13.23 14.07
N LEU A 75 4.26 -12.17 14.01
CA LEU A 75 5.37 -11.97 13.09
C LEU A 75 6.66 -11.79 13.88
N LYS A 76 7.81 -11.98 13.22
CA LYS A 76 9.12 -11.78 13.85
C LYS A 76 9.99 -10.83 13.05
N LEU A 77 10.50 -9.79 13.71
CA LEU A 77 11.47 -8.89 13.14
C LEU A 77 12.78 -9.63 12.86
N GLY A 78 13.34 -9.44 11.65
CA GLY A 78 14.58 -10.09 11.22
C GLY A 78 14.41 -11.48 10.60
N GLU A 79 13.39 -12.25 11.00
CA GLU A 79 13.08 -13.55 10.38
C GLU A 79 12.07 -13.38 9.22
N GLY A 80 10.97 -12.67 9.44
CA GLY A 80 9.91 -12.42 8.46
C GLY A 80 9.75 -10.95 8.10
N VAL A 81 9.74 -10.06 9.10
CA VAL A 81 9.63 -8.60 8.89
C VAL A 81 11.02 -7.97 8.83
N ARG A 82 11.25 -7.12 7.83
CA ARG A 82 12.53 -6.41 7.65
C ARG A 82 12.31 -4.95 7.36
N PHE A 83 13.05 -4.07 8.04
CA PHE A 83 13.15 -2.66 7.66
C PHE A 83 14.09 -2.50 6.46
N LEU A 84 13.68 -1.69 5.50
CA LEU A 84 14.40 -1.41 4.26
C LEU A 84 14.67 0.10 4.15
N PRO A 85 15.70 0.61 4.87
CA PRO A 85 16.05 2.02 4.84
C PRO A 85 16.84 2.36 3.57
N PRO A 86 16.87 3.64 3.11
CA PRO A 86 17.51 4.05 1.85
C PRO A 86 19.01 3.80 1.79
N TYR A 87 19.68 3.86 2.92
CA TYR A 87 21.16 3.75 2.97
C TYR A 87 21.68 2.33 2.78
N ALA A 88 20.82 1.32 2.83
CA ALA A 88 21.21 -0.07 2.60
C ALA A 88 21.69 -0.34 1.15
N THR A 89 21.40 0.55 0.23
CA THR A 89 21.75 0.43 -1.21
C THR A 89 22.73 1.47 -1.72
N GLY A 90 23.34 2.28 -0.83
CA GLY A 90 24.29 3.32 -1.20
C GLY A 90 23.67 4.60 -1.79
N HIS A 91 22.35 4.69 -1.85
CA HIS A 91 21.65 5.92 -2.24
C HIS A 91 21.62 6.93 -1.08
N THR A 92 22.10 8.15 -1.33
CA THR A 92 22.21 9.21 -0.32
C THR A 92 21.03 10.18 -0.32
N GLY A 93 20.04 9.99 -1.21
CA GLY A 93 18.89 10.86 -1.40
C GLY A 93 17.57 10.27 -0.91
N ALA A 94 16.59 11.16 -0.73
CA ALA A 94 15.21 10.74 -0.52
C ALA A 94 14.64 10.13 -1.81
N TYR A 95 13.88 9.04 -1.70
CA TYR A 95 13.21 8.44 -2.85
C TYR A 95 12.26 9.43 -3.53
N ARG A 96 12.29 9.47 -4.86
CA ARG A 96 11.38 10.27 -5.68
C ARG A 96 10.04 9.59 -5.89
N GLY A 97 10.01 8.26 -5.82
CA GLY A 97 8.79 7.48 -5.97
C GLY A 97 8.94 6.02 -5.53
N LYS A 98 7.85 5.26 -5.65
CA LYS A 98 7.77 3.85 -5.21
C LYS A 98 8.75 2.94 -5.93
N LEU A 99 8.96 3.10 -7.25
CA LEU A 99 9.91 2.26 -7.99
C LEU A 99 11.35 2.45 -7.51
N GLU A 100 11.76 3.69 -7.27
CA GLU A 100 13.09 3.96 -6.73
C GLU A 100 13.23 3.39 -5.31
N ALA A 101 12.21 3.53 -4.48
CA ALA A 101 12.19 2.98 -3.14
C ALA A 101 12.27 1.44 -3.13
N LEU A 102 11.69 0.77 -4.11
CA LEU A 102 11.76 -0.68 -4.27
C LEU A 102 13.16 -1.21 -4.59
N GLN A 103 14.12 -0.35 -5.01
CA GLN A 103 15.52 -0.78 -5.14
C GLN A 103 16.09 -1.28 -3.81
N THR A 104 15.65 -0.73 -2.67
CA THR A 104 16.08 -1.21 -1.34
C THR A 104 15.54 -2.59 -1.01
N ALA A 105 14.44 -2.99 -1.64
CA ALA A 105 13.84 -4.30 -1.50
C ALA A 105 14.49 -5.38 -2.40
N MET A 106 15.33 -5.01 -3.36
CA MET A 106 15.92 -5.95 -4.33
C MET A 106 16.65 -7.14 -3.68
N PRO A 107 17.46 -6.97 -2.61
CA PRO A 107 18.11 -8.10 -1.95
C PRO A 107 17.12 -9.07 -1.29
N VAL A 108 15.99 -8.56 -0.78
CA VAL A 108 14.95 -9.36 -0.15
C VAL A 108 14.10 -10.04 -1.22
N LEU A 109 13.71 -9.32 -2.26
CA LEU A 109 13.01 -9.86 -3.43
C LEU A 109 13.80 -11.00 -4.10
N GLY A 110 15.12 -10.83 -4.24
CA GLY A 110 15.98 -11.83 -4.88
C GLY A 110 16.22 -13.11 -4.07
N ARG A 111 16.02 -13.05 -2.74
CA ARG A 111 16.21 -14.22 -1.85
C ARG A 111 14.88 -14.90 -1.47
N CYS A 112 13.77 -14.31 -1.81
CA CYS A 112 12.45 -14.82 -1.47
C CYS A 112 11.98 -15.82 -2.52
N ASP A 113 11.40 -16.95 -2.08
CA ASP A 113 10.84 -17.98 -2.96
C ASP A 113 9.38 -17.69 -3.35
N ALA A 114 8.75 -16.66 -2.75
CA ALA A 114 7.38 -16.29 -3.06
C ALA A 114 7.21 -15.89 -4.54
N GLU A 115 6.17 -16.39 -5.17
CA GLU A 115 5.88 -16.15 -6.58
C GLU A 115 5.30 -14.75 -6.81
N TYR A 116 4.55 -14.24 -5.83
CA TYR A 116 3.83 -12.97 -5.91
C TYR A 116 4.31 -11.97 -4.88
N VAL A 117 4.09 -10.68 -5.18
CA VAL A 117 4.34 -9.57 -4.26
C VAL A 117 3.07 -8.76 -4.09
N VAL A 118 2.70 -8.50 -2.83
CA VAL A 118 1.67 -7.55 -2.44
C VAL A 118 2.35 -6.25 -2.04
N LEU A 119 2.10 -5.19 -2.79
CA LEU A 119 2.53 -3.84 -2.47
C LEU A 119 1.40 -3.13 -1.74
N SER A 120 1.66 -2.50 -0.61
CA SER A 120 0.66 -1.77 0.18
C SER A 120 1.23 -0.47 0.73
N ASP A 121 0.45 0.60 0.62
CA ASP A 121 0.73 1.86 1.31
C ASP A 121 0.06 1.85 2.69
N THR A 122 0.50 2.72 3.60
CA THR A 122 -0.05 2.86 4.95
C THR A 122 -1.07 4.00 5.07
N THR A 123 -1.29 4.76 4.01
CA THR A 123 -2.22 5.91 4.00
C THR A 123 -3.68 5.51 3.77
N VAL A 124 -3.95 4.25 3.42
CA VAL A 124 -5.31 3.73 3.25
C VAL A 124 -5.60 2.69 4.31
N LEU A 125 -6.53 3.01 5.21
CA LEU A 125 -6.92 2.17 6.34
C LEU A 125 -8.17 1.37 6.00
N CYS A 126 -8.04 0.06 5.94
CA CYS A 126 -9.13 -0.88 5.66
C CYS A 126 -8.80 -2.25 6.25
N ALA A 127 -9.82 -3.09 6.40
CA ALA A 127 -9.65 -4.51 6.69
C ALA A 127 -9.83 -5.31 5.39
N ILE A 128 -8.74 -5.80 4.81
CA ILE A 128 -8.72 -6.54 3.54
C ILE A 128 -8.00 -7.88 3.69
N ASN A 129 -8.53 -8.91 3.05
CA ASN A 129 -7.88 -10.21 2.92
C ASN A 129 -7.18 -10.29 1.56
N PHE A 130 -5.86 -10.19 1.54
CA PHE A 130 -5.07 -10.29 0.32
C PHE A 130 -5.07 -11.69 -0.30
N ALA A 131 -5.40 -12.75 0.43
CA ALA A 131 -5.52 -14.08 -0.16
C ALA A 131 -6.63 -14.11 -1.24
N ALA A 132 -7.79 -13.54 -0.94
CA ALA A 132 -8.88 -13.43 -1.92
C ALA A 132 -8.52 -12.56 -3.13
N VAL A 133 -7.75 -11.49 -2.91
CA VAL A 133 -7.26 -10.63 -4.00
C VAL A 133 -6.21 -11.36 -4.86
N LEU A 134 -5.35 -12.15 -4.23
CA LEU A 134 -4.36 -12.98 -4.92
C LEU A 134 -5.03 -14.05 -5.78
N ASP A 135 -6.04 -14.73 -5.27
CA ASP A 135 -6.82 -15.70 -6.04
C ASP A 135 -7.46 -15.05 -7.27
N ALA A 136 -8.04 -13.85 -7.10
CA ALA A 136 -8.62 -13.08 -8.21
C ALA A 136 -7.54 -12.63 -9.23
N HIS A 137 -6.36 -12.23 -8.75
CA HIS A 137 -5.21 -11.89 -9.61
C HIS A 137 -4.79 -13.08 -10.47
N ILE A 138 -4.61 -14.24 -9.88
CA ILE A 138 -4.22 -15.47 -10.57
C ILE A 138 -5.28 -15.87 -11.60
N ALA A 139 -6.55 -15.85 -11.21
CA ALA A 139 -7.66 -16.17 -12.09
C ALA A 139 -7.78 -15.21 -13.29
N SER A 140 -7.40 -13.94 -13.12
CA SER A 140 -7.44 -12.94 -14.19
C SER A 140 -6.38 -13.18 -15.28
N GLY A 141 -5.25 -13.84 -14.95
CA GLY A 141 -4.12 -13.99 -15.86
C GLY A 141 -3.44 -12.66 -16.26
N CYS A 142 -3.71 -11.58 -15.50
CA CYS A 142 -3.13 -10.26 -15.76
C CYS A 142 -1.75 -10.09 -15.11
N ASP A 143 -0.98 -9.11 -15.58
CA ASP A 143 0.37 -8.84 -15.07
C ASP A 143 0.34 -8.15 -13.70
N ILE A 144 -0.64 -7.29 -13.47
CA ILE A 144 -0.84 -6.55 -12.22
C ILE A 144 -2.33 -6.44 -11.88
N THR A 145 -2.66 -6.55 -10.60
CA THR A 145 -3.99 -6.22 -10.07
C THR A 145 -3.89 -4.97 -9.23
N VAL A 146 -4.73 -3.99 -9.55
CA VAL A 146 -4.94 -2.76 -8.78
C VAL A 146 -6.15 -2.93 -7.89
N ILE A 147 -6.02 -2.67 -6.60
CA ILE A 147 -7.17 -2.63 -5.68
C ILE A 147 -7.74 -1.21 -5.71
N ALA A 148 -9.03 -1.07 -6.01
CA ALA A 148 -9.66 0.23 -6.20
C ALA A 148 -11.02 0.34 -5.53
N LYS A 149 -11.39 1.56 -5.14
CA LYS A 149 -12.60 1.89 -4.35
C LYS A 149 -13.48 2.86 -5.10
N ALA A 150 -14.78 2.55 -5.18
CA ALA A 150 -15.81 3.47 -5.66
C ALA A 150 -16.18 4.54 -4.61
N GLY A 151 -16.77 5.65 -5.06
CA GLY A 151 -17.35 6.69 -4.19
C GLY A 151 -16.32 7.65 -3.58
N ARG A 152 -15.07 7.65 -4.06
CA ARG A 152 -14.04 8.60 -3.62
C ARG A 152 -13.75 9.68 -4.66
N ALA A 153 -13.85 9.36 -5.92
CA ALA A 153 -13.69 10.33 -7.00
C ALA A 153 -14.80 11.38 -6.92
N ASN A 154 -14.45 12.67 -7.07
CA ASN A 154 -15.38 13.79 -6.89
C ASN A 154 -15.15 14.93 -7.91
N GLY A 155 -14.30 14.72 -8.90
CA GLY A 155 -13.92 15.71 -9.90
C GLY A 155 -13.08 16.89 -9.39
N LYS A 156 -12.76 16.95 -8.09
CA LYS A 156 -12.07 18.09 -7.45
C LYS A 156 -10.71 17.71 -6.87
N THR A 157 -10.62 16.52 -6.28
CA THR A 157 -9.38 16.03 -5.63
C THR A 157 -8.59 15.16 -6.59
N ARG A 158 -7.30 15.45 -6.75
CA ARG A 158 -6.38 14.61 -7.54
C ARG A 158 -6.22 13.25 -6.88
N GLN A 159 -6.32 12.21 -7.69
CA GLN A 159 -6.13 10.82 -7.26
C GLN A 159 -4.84 10.27 -7.87
N PRO A 160 -4.00 9.59 -7.08
CA PRO A 160 -2.75 8.99 -7.58
C PRO A 160 -2.98 8.02 -8.74
N LEU A 161 -4.08 7.27 -8.69
CA LEU A 161 -4.55 6.38 -9.76
C LEU A 161 -6.08 6.36 -9.75
N ALA A 162 -6.67 6.53 -10.91
CA ALA A 162 -8.12 6.45 -11.13
C ALA A 162 -8.40 5.53 -12.32
N VAL A 163 -9.43 4.69 -12.20
CA VAL A 163 -9.78 3.69 -13.21
C VAL A 163 -11.28 3.78 -13.49
N LYS A 164 -11.65 3.84 -14.75
CA LYS A 164 -13.02 3.71 -15.20
C LYS A 164 -13.24 2.32 -15.81
N LEU A 165 -14.29 1.66 -15.34
CA LEU A 165 -14.72 0.37 -15.89
C LEU A 165 -15.92 0.58 -16.81
N GLY A 166 -15.96 -0.18 -17.90
CA GLY A 166 -17.12 -0.32 -18.75
C GLY A 166 -18.14 -1.30 -18.18
N ASP A 167 -19.28 -1.42 -18.84
CA ASP A 167 -20.38 -2.33 -18.43
C ASP A 167 -19.96 -3.82 -18.44
N ASP A 168 -18.94 -4.16 -19.23
CA ASP A 168 -18.34 -5.50 -19.29
C ASP A 168 -17.26 -5.74 -18.21
N GLY A 169 -17.06 -4.78 -17.30
CA GLY A 169 -16.06 -4.82 -16.22
C GLY A 169 -14.62 -4.60 -16.68
N LYS A 170 -14.38 -4.31 -17.97
CA LYS A 170 -13.04 -3.99 -18.48
C LYS A 170 -12.69 -2.53 -18.25
N ILE A 171 -11.39 -2.25 -18.16
CA ILE A 171 -10.89 -0.89 -18.06
C ILE A 171 -11.12 -0.17 -19.38
N VAL A 172 -11.87 0.95 -19.35
CA VAL A 172 -12.08 1.84 -20.50
C VAL A 172 -11.23 3.10 -20.39
N ASP A 173 -10.81 3.49 -19.18
CA ASP A 173 -9.86 4.57 -18.97
C ASP A 173 -9.05 4.34 -17.71
N LEU A 174 -7.77 4.72 -17.75
CA LEU A 174 -6.84 4.68 -16.63
C LEU A 174 -6.06 5.99 -16.59
N ALA A 175 -6.14 6.71 -15.49
CA ALA A 175 -5.54 8.02 -15.32
C ALA A 175 -4.73 8.12 -14.02
N VAL A 176 -3.67 8.95 -14.03
CA VAL A 176 -2.78 9.19 -12.89
C VAL A 176 -2.74 10.69 -12.60
N ASP A 177 -2.67 11.06 -11.31
CA ASP A 177 -2.71 12.45 -10.84
C ASP A 177 -3.89 13.25 -11.40
N TYR A 178 -5.06 12.61 -11.44
CA TYR A 178 -6.24 13.10 -12.14
C TYR A 178 -7.38 13.43 -11.16
N CYS A 179 -8.06 14.54 -11.42
CA CYS A 179 -9.31 14.90 -10.73
C CYS A 179 -10.48 14.11 -11.35
N ALA A 180 -10.53 12.83 -11.03
CA ALA A 180 -11.45 11.88 -11.64
C ALA A 180 -12.91 12.19 -11.26
N PRO A 181 -13.86 12.11 -12.23
CA PRO A 181 -15.31 12.15 -11.98
C PRO A 181 -15.79 11.01 -11.09
N GLU A 182 -17.02 11.13 -10.56
CA GLU A 182 -17.59 10.20 -9.58
C GLU A 182 -17.75 8.76 -10.07
N ASP A 183 -17.79 8.55 -11.38
CA ASP A 183 -17.91 7.25 -12.04
C ASP A 183 -16.58 6.47 -12.13
N TYR A 184 -15.48 7.05 -11.63
CA TYR A 184 -14.20 6.37 -11.51
C TYR A 184 -14.02 5.68 -10.16
N LEU A 185 -13.35 4.54 -10.20
CA LEU A 185 -12.75 3.89 -9.04
C LEU A 185 -11.40 4.54 -8.72
N VAL A 186 -11.11 4.76 -7.45
CA VAL A 186 -9.82 5.30 -7.00
C VAL A 186 -8.93 4.19 -6.49
N GLY A 187 -7.70 4.12 -6.99
CA GLY A 187 -6.70 3.17 -6.54
C GLY A 187 -6.36 3.35 -5.06
N MET A 188 -6.31 2.25 -4.34
CA MET A 188 -6.01 2.23 -2.91
C MET A 188 -4.51 2.19 -2.61
N SER A 189 -3.64 2.43 -3.60
CA SER A 189 -2.19 2.26 -3.49
C SER A 189 -1.79 0.85 -3.02
N MET A 190 -2.58 -0.13 -3.38
CA MET A 190 -2.36 -1.56 -3.12
C MET A 190 -2.36 -2.31 -4.45
N PHE A 191 -1.34 -3.14 -4.66
CA PHE A 191 -1.12 -3.84 -5.92
C PHE A 191 -0.67 -5.28 -5.67
N ILE A 192 -1.03 -6.19 -6.57
CA ILE A 192 -0.49 -7.55 -6.62
C ILE A 192 0.11 -7.79 -8.00
N MET A 193 1.29 -8.35 -8.04
CA MET A 193 1.97 -8.75 -9.27
C MET A 193 2.97 -9.87 -9.02
N ARG A 194 3.46 -10.49 -10.09
CA ARG A 194 4.53 -11.49 -9.99
C ARG A 194 5.84 -10.83 -9.53
N ARG A 195 6.55 -11.50 -8.64
CA ARG A 195 7.83 -11.03 -8.09
C ARG A 195 8.91 -10.86 -9.17
N ASP A 196 9.04 -11.81 -10.07
CA ASP A 196 10.00 -11.75 -11.18
C ASP A 196 9.75 -10.54 -12.10
N LYS A 197 8.47 -10.27 -12.41
CA LYS A 197 8.08 -9.10 -13.19
C LYS A 197 8.42 -7.80 -12.44
N LEU A 198 8.16 -7.72 -11.13
CA LEU A 198 8.53 -6.55 -10.33
C LEU A 198 10.05 -6.30 -10.35
N ILE A 199 10.87 -7.35 -10.18
CA ILE A 199 12.33 -7.26 -10.25
C ILE A 199 12.77 -6.74 -11.62
N GLN A 200 12.19 -7.26 -12.69
CA GLN A 200 12.46 -6.79 -14.05
C GLN A 200 12.14 -5.30 -14.21
N VAL A 201 10.94 -4.89 -13.79
CA VAL A 201 10.49 -3.48 -13.86
C VAL A 201 11.44 -2.55 -13.12
N ILE A 202 11.85 -2.90 -11.90
CA ILE A 202 12.80 -2.08 -11.12
C ILE A 202 14.12 -1.92 -11.87
N ARG A 203 14.67 -3.02 -12.42
CA ARG A 203 15.95 -3.02 -13.15
C ARG A 203 15.90 -2.22 -14.45
N GLU A 204 14.78 -2.25 -15.14
CA GLU A 204 14.61 -1.56 -16.42
C GLU A 204 14.22 -0.10 -16.26
N MET A 205 13.37 0.24 -15.31
CA MET A 205 12.77 1.57 -15.21
C MET A 205 13.66 2.57 -14.45
N VAL A 206 14.19 2.15 -13.30
CA VAL A 206 14.89 3.10 -12.42
C VAL A 206 16.18 3.68 -13.01
N PRO A 207 17.05 2.90 -13.71
CA PRO A 207 18.22 3.47 -14.38
C PRO A 207 17.88 4.49 -15.49
N HIS A 208 16.64 4.42 -16.02
CA HIS A 208 16.17 5.35 -17.06
C HIS A 208 15.37 6.55 -16.51
N GLY A 209 15.48 6.83 -15.19
CA GLY A 209 14.85 7.99 -14.58
C GLY A 209 13.34 7.83 -14.32
N LYS A 210 12.81 6.62 -14.36
CA LYS A 210 11.41 6.30 -14.10
C LYS A 210 11.26 5.82 -12.65
N TYR A 211 10.64 6.64 -11.80
CA TYR A 211 10.64 6.44 -10.34
C TYR A 211 9.29 6.15 -9.73
N HIS A 212 8.20 6.51 -10.42
CA HIS A 212 6.83 6.37 -9.92
C HIS A 212 6.16 5.15 -10.53
N LEU A 213 5.62 4.26 -9.69
CA LEU A 213 5.01 3.00 -10.12
C LEU A 213 3.81 3.26 -11.04
N GLU A 214 2.91 4.16 -10.64
CA GLU A 214 1.67 4.43 -11.35
C GLU A 214 1.92 5.25 -12.63
N ARG A 215 2.68 6.35 -12.53
CA ARG A 215 2.89 7.32 -13.61
C ARG A 215 3.90 6.84 -14.65
N ASP A 216 4.99 6.21 -14.20
CA ASP A 216 6.13 5.93 -15.06
C ASP A 216 6.12 4.48 -15.57
N PHE A 217 5.33 3.58 -14.96
CA PHE A 217 5.21 2.19 -15.37
C PHE A 217 3.77 1.80 -15.72
N ILE A 218 2.82 1.83 -14.76
CA ILE A 218 1.48 1.27 -15.00
C ILE A 218 0.77 1.96 -16.17
N LEU A 219 0.66 3.29 -16.13
CA LEU A 219 -0.05 4.05 -17.15
C LEU A 219 0.58 3.94 -18.55
N PRO A 220 1.90 4.18 -18.73
CA PRO A 220 2.52 4.10 -20.05
C PRO A 220 2.48 2.69 -20.64
N GLU A 221 2.76 1.65 -19.87
CA GLU A 221 2.78 0.28 -20.34
C GLU A 221 1.36 -0.25 -20.65
N TYR A 222 0.36 0.17 -19.86
CA TYR A 222 -1.04 -0.11 -20.15
C TYR A 222 -1.47 0.54 -21.50
N ASN A 223 -1.18 1.82 -21.69
CA ASN A 223 -1.52 2.55 -22.94
C ASN A 223 -0.80 1.98 -24.18
N ALA A 224 0.41 1.45 -23.98
CA ALA A 224 1.16 0.79 -25.04
C ALA A 224 0.66 -0.64 -25.34
N GLY A 225 -0.25 -1.19 -24.53
CA GLY A 225 -0.72 -2.58 -24.63
C GLY A 225 0.27 -3.63 -24.16
N ASN A 226 1.34 -3.22 -23.47
CA ASN A 226 2.40 -4.11 -22.95
C ASN A 226 2.09 -4.64 -21.56
N LEU A 227 1.10 -4.08 -20.84
CA LEU A 227 0.74 -4.43 -19.46
C LEU A 227 -0.75 -4.76 -19.39
N LYS A 228 -1.07 -5.97 -18.97
CA LYS A 228 -2.45 -6.38 -18.67
C LYS A 228 -2.75 -6.03 -17.21
N VAL A 229 -3.70 -5.10 -17.02
CA VAL A 229 -4.13 -4.62 -15.71
C VAL A 229 -5.49 -5.21 -15.36
N ASN A 230 -5.59 -5.83 -14.18
CA ASN A 230 -6.85 -6.22 -13.57
C ASN A 230 -7.21 -5.21 -12.47
N VAL A 231 -8.50 -5.00 -12.24
CA VAL A 231 -9.01 -4.17 -11.15
C VAL A 231 -9.79 -5.04 -10.19
N TYR A 232 -9.41 -4.98 -8.91
CA TYR A 232 -10.16 -5.62 -7.83
C TYR A 232 -10.99 -4.54 -7.11
N PRO A 233 -12.32 -4.49 -7.31
CA PRO A 233 -13.17 -3.51 -6.65
C PRO A 233 -13.31 -3.84 -5.17
N PHE A 234 -12.93 -2.90 -4.30
CA PHE A 234 -13.05 -3.04 -2.85
C PHE A 234 -14.35 -2.40 -2.36
N HIS A 235 -15.24 -3.18 -1.76
CA HIS A 235 -16.59 -2.72 -1.39
C HIS A 235 -16.71 -2.25 0.06
N ASN A 236 -15.87 -2.75 0.97
CA ASN A 236 -15.92 -2.40 2.39
C ASN A 236 -15.40 -0.96 2.65
N VAL A 237 -15.47 -0.51 3.91
CA VAL A 237 -14.93 0.79 4.31
C VAL A 237 -13.43 0.87 4.08
N ALA A 238 -12.99 1.93 3.43
CA ALA A 238 -11.60 2.33 3.29
C ALA A 238 -11.48 3.83 3.61
N LEU A 239 -10.60 4.17 4.53
CA LEU A 239 -10.34 5.54 4.96
C LEU A 239 -8.98 5.97 4.39
N PHE A 240 -8.99 7.03 3.59
CA PHE A 240 -7.79 7.56 2.95
C PHE A 240 -7.26 8.72 3.78
N ASN A 241 -6.06 8.60 4.32
CA ASN A 241 -5.38 9.61 5.12
C ASN A 241 -4.22 10.23 4.32
N GLN A 242 -4.54 10.94 3.25
CA GLN A 242 -3.57 11.56 2.35
C GLN A 242 -3.33 13.05 2.65
N SER A 243 -4.05 13.61 3.62
CA SER A 243 -3.90 14.98 4.12
C SER A 243 -4.31 15.07 5.59
N VAL A 244 -3.94 16.16 6.26
CA VAL A 244 -4.35 16.46 7.65
C VAL A 244 -5.87 16.54 7.78
N ASP A 245 -6.54 17.16 6.82
CA ASP A 245 -8.00 17.29 6.82
C ASP A 245 -8.69 15.93 6.72
N GLU A 246 -8.21 15.07 5.81
CA GLU A 246 -8.73 13.70 5.68
C GLU A 246 -8.47 12.89 6.94
N TYR A 247 -7.28 12.99 7.50
CA TYR A 247 -6.93 12.32 8.75
C TYR A 247 -7.89 12.73 9.87
N PHE A 248 -8.17 14.04 10.04
CA PHE A 248 -9.11 14.54 11.04
C PHE A 248 -10.52 13.97 10.79
N VAL A 249 -11.05 14.14 9.59
CA VAL A 249 -12.40 13.66 9.22
C VAL A 249 -12.52 12.16 9.44
N ASN A 250 -11.51 11.38 9.07
CA ASN A 250 -11.53 9.93 9.20
C ASN A 250 -11.43 9.46 10.66
N ASN A 251 -10.72 10.17 11.53
CA ASN A 251 -10.78 9.92 12.98
C ASN A 251 -12.18 10.18 13.53
N MET A 252 -12.86 11.25 13.09
CA MET A 252 -14.24 11.54 13.50
C MET A 252 -15.23 10.50 12.99
N LYS A 253 -15.03 9.93 11.79
CA LYS A 253 -15.86 8.83 11.26
C LYS A 253 -15.81 7.57 12.12
N LEU A 254 -14.78 7.36 12.94
CA LEU A 254 -14.76 6.25 13.90
C LEU A 254 -15.84 6.36 14.99
N LEU A 255 -16.47 7.52 15.17
CA LEU A 255 -17.64 7.66 16.04
C LEU A 255 -18.87 6.98 15.44
N GLU A 256 -18.92 6.74 14.16
CA GLU A 256 -19.97 6.03 13.45
C GLU A 256 -19.85 4.50 13.70
N PRO A 257 -20.88 3.84 14.27
CA PRO A 257 -20.81 2.41 14.60
C PRO A 257 -20.54 1.52 13.38
N ASP A 258 -21.08 1.87 12.22
CA ASP A 258 -20.93 1.07 10.99
C ASP A 258 -19.51 1.11 10.45
N VAL A 259 -18.85 2.29 10.52
CA VAL A 259 -17.45 2.44 10.15
C VAL A 259 -16.57 1.59 11.07
N ARG A 260 -16.80 1.64 12.39
CA ARG A 260 -16.05 0.81 13.35
C ARG A 260 -16.24 -0.67 13.08
N ARG A 261 -17.49 -1.14 12.90
CA ARG A 261 -17.77 -2.56 12.61
C ARG A 261 -17.10 -3.03 11.31
N SER A 262 -17.03 -2.17 10.32
CA SER A 262 -16.39 -2.51 9.04
C SER A 262 -14.86 -2.57 9.12
N LEU A 263 -14.24 -1.71 9.94
CA LEU A 263 -12.78 -1.65 10.09
C LEU A 263 -12.24 -2.68 11.10
N PHE A 264 -12.97 -2.91 12.20
CA PHE A 264 -12.51 -3.76 13.31
C PHE A 264 -13.35 -5.03 13.38
N ARG A 265 -13.22 -5.85 12.35
CA ARG A 265 -13.96 -7.11 12.20
C ARG A 265 -13.25 -8.22 12.97
N SER A 266 -14.05 -9.11 13.60
CA SER A 266 -13.51 -10.26 14.32
C SER A 266 -12.80 -11.27 13.42
N GLU A 267 -13.24 -11.40 12.17
CA GLU A 267 -12.71 -12.34 11.19
C GLU A 267 -11.38 -11.88 10.58
N ILE A 268 -11.12 -10.54 10.58
CA ILE A 268 -9.91 -9.92 10.08
C ILE A 268 -9.51 -8.83 11.09
N PRO A 269 -9.00 -9.22 12.27
CA PRO A 269 -8.70 -8.28 13.35
C PRO A 269 -7.55 -7.35 12.99
N ILE A 270 -7.63 -6.11 13.45
CA ILE A 270 -6.50 -5.18 13.39
C ILE A 270 -5.74 -5.28 14.70
N TYR A 271 -4.55 -5.84 14.64
CA TYR A 271 -3.63 -5.95 15.78
C TYR A 271 -2.89 -4.63 15.99
N THR A 272 -2.45 -4.40 17.20
CA THR A 272 -1.63 -3.24 17.57
C THR A 272 -0.82 -3.55 18.81
N LYS A 273 0.28 -2.85 19.01
CA LYS A 273 1.09 -2.98 20.23
C LYS A 273 0.25 -2.68 21.46
N VAL A 274 0.23 -3.63 22.38
CA VAL A 274 -0.37 -3.44 23.71
C VAL A 274 0.56 -2.54 24.52
N ARG A 275 -0.02 -1.48 25.08
CA ARG A 275 0.66 -0.58 26.02
C ARG A 275 -0.07 -0.70 27.35
N ASP A 276 0.40 -1.59 28.17
CA ASP A 276 -0.03 -1.64 29.57
C ASP A 276 0.58 -0.43 30.27
N ALA A 277 -0.28 0.45 30.80
CA ALA A 277 0.13 1.64 31.53
C ALA A 277 0.60 1.27 32.95
#